data_fcfed73ef064e34da3a2383d6c782fe9
#
_entry.id   fcfed73ef064e34da3a2383d6c782fe9
#
_cell.length_a   1.000
_cell.length_b   1.000
_cell.length_c   1.000
_cell.angle_alpha   90.00
_cell.angle_beta   90.00
_cell.angle_gamma   90.00
#
_symmetry.space_group_name_H-M   'P 1'
#
loop_
_entity.id
_entity.type
_entity.pdbx_description
1 polymer ?
#
loop_
_entity_poly.entity_id
_entity_poly.type
_entity_poly.pdbx_seq_one_letter_code
_entity_poly.pdbx_strand_id
1 'polypeptide(L)'
;PPPPPPPPPYFFLLIRRPPRSTPLYSSAASDVYKRQDLVTSNGGTFTSDERLLFPRELVRSMIDAAAKEFTLFGFDEKHNLEIGGNRVHFSTGGAAVLMLDHETSTFRDSQLKDIFNIGRIIDKSDNIHMYVRTVVARDMESSKDLDFNTAYAAMSSTTKPIGTSFFHPDHVHDIVRMFNIALTGNPDSDEFRKRPFCIANNTFVVPPLRFAEESTFCMAEQVRVGMPINLLSAGQAGATSPATLAGSLTQALTECLAALTCVNLMSPGHPCTMGMWPFVSDLRTGAMSGGSGEEAILNSAAAQLVNWIGLPSGVAAGMADSKLPDNQAGHEKGTTVTLAAQAGANIVFESAGMLASLLSCSLEALVIDNDMLGSIARTVRGIEVNDDSVATEVIKEVINGPGHFLGHAQTLDVMQTEYFYPLVGDRQSPDDWKDAGSLDVRQRANKVVRKILEGSLPTHISPDSDSLIREMFPIHLDFEN
;
A
#
# COMPACT_ATOMS: atom_id res chain seq x y z
N PRO A 1 4.39 -42.81 -7.20
CA PRO A 1 4.35 -41.60 -6.39
C PRO A 1 4.00 -41.99 -4.95
N PRO A 2 4.66 -41.41 -3.92
CA PRO A 2 4.28 -41.68 -2.55
C PRO A 2 2.86 -41.16 -2.27
N PRO A 3 2.09 -41.76 -1.34
CA PRO A 3 0.77 -41.27 -1.00
C PRO A 3 0.84 -39.83 -0.47
N PRO A 4 -0.20 -39.01 -0.70
CA PRO A 4 -0.22 -37.65 -0.21
C PRO A 4 -0.09 -37.65 1.32
N PRO A 5 0.62 -36.67 1.92
CA PRO A 5 0.74 -36.59 3.37
C PRO A 5 -0.64 -36.43 4.01
N PRO A 6 -0.84 -36.95 5.23
CA PRO A 6 -2.10 -36.82 5.95
C PRO A 6 -2.42 -35.31 6.13
N PRO A 7 -3.71 -34.93 6.12
CA PRO A 7 -4.10 -33.53 6.33
C PRO A 7 -3.53 -33.07 7.68
N PRO A 8 -2.99 -31.82 7.74
CA PRO A 8 -2.43 -31.29 8.98
C PRO A 8 -3.50 -31.22 10.07
N PRO A 9 -3.11 -31.45 11.33
CA PRO A 9 -4.03 -31.36 12.45
C PRO A 9 -4.68 -29.99 12.51
N TYR A 10 -5.92 -29.96 12.92
CA TYR A 10 -6.82 -28.82 13.03
C TYR A 10 -6.13 -27.50 13.37
N PHE A 11 -6.11 -26.55 12.45
CA PHE A 11 -5.73 -25.17 12.74
C PHE A 11 -6.88 -24.49 13.48
N PHE A 12 -6.74 -24.29 14.78
CA PHE A 12 -7.58 -23.40 15.56
C PHE A 12 -6.90 -22.02 15.59
N LEU A 13 -7.56 -21.01 15.06
CA LEU A 13 -7.16 -19.61 15.21
C LEU A 13 -7.41 -19.19 16.66
N LEU A 14 -6.35 -19.12 17.47
CA LEU A 14 -6.40 -18.71 18.88
C LEU A 14 -6.03 -17.24 19.00
N ILE A 15 -7.01 -16.35 19.17
CA ILE A 15 -6.77 -14.91 19.29
C ILE A 15 -7.08 -14.42 20.71
N ARG A 16 -6.13 -13.70 21.32
CA ARG A 16 -6.22 -13.18 22.70
C ARG A 16 -6.91 -11.82 22.77
N ARG A 17 -7.63 -11.56 23.88
CA ARG A 17 -8.15 -10.24 24.27
C ARG A 17 -7.01 -9.34 24.74
N PRO A 18 -7.00 -8.02 24.45
CA PRO A 18 -6.09 -7.07 25.08
C PRO A 18 -6.33 -6.96 26.57
N PRO A 19 -5.32 -6.67 27.42
CA PRO A 19 -5.49 -6.40 28.82
C PRO A 19 -6.43 -5.19 29.02
N ARG A 20 -7.33 -5.27 30.00
CA ARG A 20 -8.26 -4.18 30.34
C ARG A 20 -7.47 -2.92 30.69
N SER A 21 -7.48 -1.92 29.85
CA SER A 21 -7.22 -0.55 30.23
C SER A 21 -8.52 0.09 30.74
N THR A 22 -8.42 0.94 31.72
CA THR A 22 -9.46 1.64 32.51
C THR A 22 -10.75 1.99 31.77
N PRO A 23 -11.95 1.89 32.41
CA PRO A 23 -13.23 2.00 31.72
C PRO A 23 -13.53 3.47 31.36
N LEU A 24 -13.53 3.74 30.07
CA LEU A 24 -14.13 4.93 29.48
C LEU A 24 -15.21 4.47 28.49
N TYR A 25 -16.45 4.86 28.84
CA TYR A 25 -17.72 4.79 28.09
C TYR A 25 -18.50 3.46 28.06
N SER A 26 -19.69 3.52 28.63
CA SER A 26 -20.67 2.43 28.73
C SER A 26 -21.28 1.93 27.40
N SER A 27 -21.14 2.67 26.32
CA SER A 27 -21.57 2.24 24.97
C SER A 27 -20.56 1.29 24.28
N ALA A 28 -19.27 1.51 24.50
CA ALA A 28 -18.20 0.71 23.90
C ALA A 28 -18.19 -0.74 24.40
N ALA A 29 -18.48 -0.97 25.69
CA ALA A 29 -18.54 -2.31 26.25
C ALA A 29 -19.63 -3.19 25.61
N SER A 30 -20.80 -2.62 25.26
CA SER A 30 -21.89 -3.37 24.60
C SER A 30 -21.54 -3.83 23.20
N ASP A 31 -20.66 -3.12 22.50
CA ASP A 31 -20.29 -3.42 21.12
C ASP A 31 -19.16 -4.45 21.01
N VAL A 32 -18.25 -4.56 21.98
CA VAL A 32 -17.27 -5.65 22.06
C VAL A 32 -17.97 -7.00 22.30
N TYR A 33 -19.00 -7.02 23.14
CA TYR A 33 -19.84 -8.22 23.33
C TYR A 33 -20.56 -8.60 22.05
N LYS A 34 -21.10 -7.65 21.29
CA LYS A 34 -21.78 -7.92 20.01
C LYS A 34 -20.89 -8.57 18.96
N ARG A 35 -19.57 -8.47 19.04
CA ARG A 35 -18.62 -9.07 18.07
C ARG A 35 -18.14 -10.46 18.46
N GLN A 36 -17.95 -10.72 19.74
CA GLN A 36 -17.86 -12.10 20.22
C GLN A 36 -19.11 -12.86 19.77
N ASP A 37 -20.28 -12.22 19.92
CA ASP A 37 -21.55 -12.74 19.46
C ASP A 37 -21.59 -12.96 17.96
N LEU A 38 -20.96 -12.08 17.15
CA LEU A 38 -20.91 -12.24 15.70
C LEU A 38 -20.25 -13.56 15.28
N VAL A 39 -19.08 -13.87 15.84
CA VAL A 39 -18.34 -15.11 15.51
C VAL A 39 -18.98 -16.32 16.20
N THR A 40 -19.38 -16.19 17.46
CA THR A 40 -19.98 -17.32 18.22
C THR A 40 -21.36 -17.70 17.70
N SER A 41 -22.17 -16.74 17.26
CA SER A 41 -23.47 -16.99 16.61
C SER A 41 -23.32 -17.72 15.27
N ASN A 42 -22.13 -17.68 14.66
CA ASN A 42 -21.81 -18.35 13.42
C ASN A 42 -20.92 -19.59 13.61
N GLY A 43 -20.98 -20.22 14.79
CA GLY A 43 -20.31 -21.47 15.09
C GLY A 43 -18.92 -21.35 15.68
N GLY A 44 -18.42 -20.14 15.92
CA GLY A 44 -17.18 -19.92 16.68
C GLY A 44 -17.36 -20.22 18.17
N THR A 45 -16.25 -20.35 18.89
CA THR A 45 -16.27 -20.66 20.32
C THR A 45 -15.39 -19.66 21.09
N PHE A 46 -15.92 -19.12 22.17
CA PHE A 46 -15.12 -18.34 23.11
C PHE A 46 -14.73 -19.22 24.30
N THR A 47 -13.42 -19.33 24.53
CA THR A 47 -12.87 -20.25 25.55
C THR A 47 -12.73 -19.55 26.90
N SER A 48 -12.59 -20.35 27.97
CA SER A 48 -12.44 -19.84 29.36
C SER A 48 -11.14 -19.05 29.57
N ASP A 49 -10.14 -19.22 28.72
CA ASP A 49 -8.89 -18.45 28.70
C ASP A 49 -8.94 -17.24 27.74
N GLU A 50 -10.15 -16.76 27.48
CA GLU A 50 -10.44 -15.54 26.67
C GLU A 50 -9.92 -15.64 25.21
N ARG A 51 -10.03 -16.82 24.57
CA ARG A 51 -9.68 -17.04 23.16
C ARG A 51 -10.92 -17.18 22.30
N LEU A 52 -10.91 -16.57 21.12
CA LEU A 52 -11.92 -16.75 20.09
C LEU A 52 -11.43 -17.79 19.08
N LEU A 53 -12.16 -18.88 18.94
CA LEU A 53 -11.87 -19.97 18.00
C LEU A 53 -12.75 -19.83 16.78
N PHE A 54 -12.13 -19.89 15.61
CA PHE A 54 -12.79 -19.88 14.31
C PHE A 54 -12.80 -21.28 13.72
N PRO A 55 -13.96 -21.94 13.56
CA PRO A 55 -14.04 -23.23 12.90
C PRO A 55 -13.54 -23.15 11.45
N ARG A 56 -12.92 -24.21 10.98
CA ARG A 56 -12.37 -24.28 9.62
C ARG A 56 -13.45 -24.04 8.54
N GLU A 57 -14.62 -24.59 8.75
CA GLU A 57 -15.78 -24.45 7.86
C GLU A 57 -16.26 -23.00 7.78
N LEU A 58 -16.27 -22.29 8.91
CA LEU A 58 -16.60 -20.87 8.95
C LEU A 58 -15.58 -20.04 8.15
N VAL A 59 -14.28 -20.26 8.39
CA VAL A 59 -13.22 -19.54 7.66
C VAL A 59 -13.33 -19.80 6.16
N ARG A 60 -13.55 -21.04 5.73
CA ARG A 60 -13.73 -21.41 4.31
C ARG A 60 -14.94 -20.73 3.70
N SER A 61 -16.08 -20.76 4.36
CA SER A 61 -17.28 -20.10 3.85
C SER A 61 -17.09 -18.58 3.70
N MET A 62 -16.30 -17.95 4.56
CA MET A 62 -15.97 -16.52 4.45
C MET A 62 -14.94 -16.24 3.35
N ILE A 63 -13.99 -17.14 3.11
CA ILE A 63 -13.13 -17.08 1.92
C ILE A 63 -13.98 -17.16 0.64
N ASP A 64 -14.94 -18.05 0.58
CA ASP A 64 -15.81 -18.21 -0.59
C ASP A 64 -16.71 -16.98 -0.82
N ALA A 65 -17.21 -16.37 0.26
CA ALA A 65 -18.04 -15.17 0.24
C ALA A 65 -17.28 -13.89 -0.06
N ALA A 66 -15.96 -13.84 0.16
CA ALA A 66 -15.15 -12.64 -0.01
C ALA A 66 -15.06 -12.18 -1.46
N ALA A 67 -15.01 -10.86 -1.67
CA ALA A 67 -14.77 -10.27 -2.98
C ALA A 67 -13.44 -10.77 -3.56
N LYS A 68 -13.47 -11.22 -4.82
CA LYS A 68 -12.28 -11.68 -5.54
C LYS A 68 -11.58 -10.57 -6.30
N GLU A 69 -12.34 -9.57 -6.66
CA GLU A 69 -11.90 -8.37 -7.37
C GLU A 69 -12.76 -7.19 -6.93
N PHE A 70 -12.21 -6.00 -6.96
CA PHE A 70 -12.94 -4.75 -6.75
C PHE A 70 -12.22 -3.58 -7.39
N THR A 71 -12.94 -2.47 -7.64
CA THR A 71 -12.36 -1.23 -8.16
C THR A 71 -12.09 -0.26 -7.03
N LEU A 72 -10.88 0.27 -6.96
CA LEU A 72 -10.54 1.44 -6.16
C LEU A 72 -10.45 2.63 -7.13
N PHE A 73 -11.34 3.62 -6.93
CA PHE A 73 -11.52 4.71 -7.88
C PHE A 73 -10.50 5.83 -7.66
N GLY A 74 -10.12 6.52 -8.74
CA GLY A 74 -9.48 7.83 -8.68
C GLY A 74 -10.50 8.95 -8.81
N PHE A 75 -10.10 10.20 -8.52
CA PHE A 75 -10.87 11.38 -8.92
C PHE A 75 -10.92 11.50 -10.44
N ASP A 76 -9.83 11.14 -11.14
CA ASP A 76 -9.78 10.97 -12.58
C ASP A 76 -9.91 9.47 -12.91
N GLU A 77 -10.82 9.11 -13.81
CA GLU A 77 -11.12 7.70 -14.18
C GLU A 77 -9.90 6.93 -14.72
N LYS A 78 -8.93 7.63 -15.34
CA LYS A 78 -7.67 7.01 -15.79
C LYS A 78 -6.84 6.42 -14.64
N HIS A 79 -7.12 6.84 -13.40
CA HIS A 79 -6.46 6.36 -12.20
C HIS A 79 -7.26 5.29 -11.44
N ASN A 80 -8.38 4.81 -12.00
CA ASN A 80 -9.08 3.67 -11.41
C ASN A 80 -8.19 2.44 -11.39
N LEU A 81 -8.21 1.72 -10.29
CA LEU A 81 -7.41 0.51 -10.08
C LEU A 81 -8.33 -0.69 -9.92
N GLU A 82 -8.23 -1.64 -10.83
CA GLU A 82 -8.87 -2.94 -10.71
C GLU A 82 -8.00 -3.86 -9.86
N ILE A 83 -8.42 -4.13 -8.63
CA ILE A 83 -7.66 -4.91 -7.66
C ILE A 83 -8.11 -6.37 -7.71
N GLY A 84 -7.17 -7.30 -7.87
CA GLY A 84 -7.41 -8.73 -7.95
C GLY A 84 -6.92 -9.35 -9.27
N GLY A 85 -7.09 -10.67 -9.44
CA GLY A 85 -6.58 -11.41 -10.59
C GLY A 85 -5.07 -11.30 -10.73
N ASN A 86 -4.58 -11.09 -11.94
CA ASN A 86 -3.14 -10.99 -12.25
C ASN A 86 -2.63 -9.53 -12.32
N ARG A 87 -3.43 -8.57 -11.89
CA ARG A 87 -3.07 -7.14 -11.94
C ARG A 87 -2.16 -6.79 -10.78
N VAL A 88 -1.10 -6.03 -11.08
CA VAL A 88 -0.09 -5.57 -10.12
C VAL A 88 -0.09 -4.05 -10.09
N HIS A 89 -0.27 -3.48 -8.91
CA HIS A 89 -0.24 -2.04 -8.68
C HIS A 89 0.80 -1.68 -7.64
N PHE A 90 1.48 -0.57 -7.84
CA PHE A 90 2.48 -0.04 -6.90
C PHE A 90 1.89 1.12 -6.11
N SER A 91 2.13 1.10 -4.81
CA SER A 91 1.63 2.09 -3.87
C SER A 91 2.72 2.52 -2.90
N THR A 92 2.65 3.75 -2.45
CA THR A 92 3.36 4.13 -1.24
C THR A 92 2.73 3.50 0.00
N GLY A 93 3.28 3.78 1.16
CA GLY A 93 2.77 3.33 2.45
C GLY A 93 3.73 3.75 3.56
N GLY A 94 3.36 3.45 4.80
CA GLY A 94 4.21 3.67 5.95
C GLY A 94 3.61 4.52 7.05
N ALA A 95 4.41 4.74 8.07
CA ALA A 95 4.12 5.61 9.19
C ALA A 95 5.41 6.26 9.69
N ALA A 96 6.28 6.68 8.75
CA ALA A 96 7.54 7.30 9.08
C ALA A 96 7.32 8.57 9.90
N VAL A 97 8.22 8.80 10.84
CA VAL A 97 8.18 9.97 11.74
C VAL A 97 9.21 11.03 11.36
N LEU A 98 10.00 10.75 10.33
CA LEU A 98 11.06 11.64 9.83
C LEU A 98 10.92 11.84 8.32
N MET A 99 11.39 12.99 7.86
CA MET A 99 11.70 13.29 6.47
C MET A 99 13.21 13.46 6.29
N LEU A 100 13.76 12.88 5.23
CA LEU A 100 15.05 13.31 4.71
C LEU A 100 14.80 14.57 3.87
N ASP A 101 15.15 15.71 4.42
CA ASP A 101 14.86 17.00 3.81
C ASP A 101 15.65 17.19 2.50
N HIS A 102 14.95 17.55 1.42
CA HIS A 102 15.50 17.63 0.07
C HIS A 102 16.38 18.87 -0.17
N GLU A 103 16.32 19.86 0.71
CA GLU A 103 17.17 21.07 0.62
C GLU A 103 18.45 20.92 1.43
N THR A 104 18.32 20.45 2.67
CA THR A 104 19.43 20.37 3.63
C THR A 104 20.12 19.03 3.66
N SER A 105 19.49 17.96 3.13
CA SER A 105 19.94 16.57 3.23
C SER A 105 20.12 16.06 4.68
N THR A 106 19.34 16.61 5.60
CA THR A 106 19.29 16.21 7.00
C THR A 106 17.93 15.64 7.37
N PHE A 107 17.88 14.81 8.41
CA PHE A 107 16.62 14.32 8.95
C PHE A 107 15.95 15.40 9.81
N ARG A 108 14.66 15.56 9.64
CA ARG A 108 13.76 16.36 10.47
C ARG A 108 12.46 15.62 10.74
N ASP A 109 11.72 16.08 11.75
CA ASP A 109 10.36 15.58 11.99
C ASP A 109 9.47 15.81 10.77
N SER A 110 8.62 14.81 10.49
CA SER A 110 7.60 14.90 9.44
C SER A 110 6.43 15.79 9.88
N GLN A 111 5.87 16.52 8.93
CA GLN A 111 4.81 17.51 9.12
C GLN A 111 3.63 17.26 8.17
N LEU A 112 2.50 17.91 8.43
CA LEU A 112 1.32 17.83 7.57
C LEU A 112 1.62 18.26 6.12
N LYS A 113 2.43 19.31 5.95
CA LYS A 113 2.86 19.77 4.63
C LYS A 113 3.62 18.71 3.84
N ASP A 114 4.35 17.82 4.52
CA ASP A 114 5.04 16.72 3.85
C ASP A 114 4.07 15.71 3.26
N ILE A 115 2.97 15.40 3.95
CA ILE A 115 1.91 14.52 3.43
C ILE A 115 1.36 15.09 2.11
N PHE A 116 1.08 16.39 2.08
CA PHE A 116 0.59 17.07 0.88
C PHE A 116 1.63 17.09 -0.24
N ASN A 117 2.87 17.43 0.05
CA ASN A 117 3.94 17.48 -0.95
C ASN A 117 4.29 16.09 -1.53
N ILE A 118 4.26 15.05 -0.70
CA ILE A 118 4.42 13.66 -1.15
C ILE A 118 3.32 13.32 -2.16
N GLY A 119 2.06 13.65 -1.85
CA GLY A 119 0.94 13.40 -2.76
C GLY A 119 1.09 14.14 -4.10
N ARG A 120 1.61 15.36 -4.11
CA ARG A 120 1.91 16.10 -5.35
C ARG A 120 2.98 15.43 -6.21
N ILE A 121 4.02 14.86 -5.58
CA ILE A 121 5.04 14.07 -6.29
C ILE A 121 4.40 12.82 -6.89
N ILE A 122 3.57 12.12 -6.12
CA ILE A 122 2.88 10.90 -6.57
C ILE A 122 1.90 11.19 -7.70
N ASP A 123 1.19 12.31 -7.68
CA ASP A 123 0.28 12.73 -8.76
C ASP A 123 1.00 12.84 -10.13
N LYS A 124 2.27 13.21 -10.12
CA LYS A 124 3.13 13.35 -11.30
C LYS A 124 3.99 12.11 -11.59
N SER A 125 3.80 11.01 -10.86
CA SER A 125 4.59 9.78 -10.96
C SER A 125 3.76 8.68 -11.63
N ASP A 126 4.04 8.36 -12.90
CA ASP A 126 3.21 7.41 -13.69
C ASP A 126 3.22 5.99 -13.14
N ASN A 127 4.30 5.56 -12.49
CA ASN A 127 4.48 4.21 -12.01
C ASN A 127 4.14 4.02 -10.51
N ILE A 128 3.73 5.07 -9.81
CA ILE A 128 3.14 4.99 -8.48
C ILE A 128 1.63 5.19 -8.65
N HIS A 129 0.87 4.09 -8.55
CA HIS A 129 -0.53 4.07 -8.97
C HIS A 129 -1.49 4.58 -7.88
N MET A 130 -1.08 4.54 -6.60
CA MET A 130 -1.90 4.91 -5.45
C MET A 130 -1.06 5.60 -4.39
N TYR A 131 -1.64 6.57 -3.70
CA TYR A 131 -1.02 7.26 -2.57
C TYR A 131 -1.57 6.74 -1.23
N VAL A 132 -0.85 5.86 -0.58
CA VAL A 132 -1.05 5.55 0.84
C VAL A 132 -0.12 6.41 1.68
N ARG A 133 -0.64 7.00 2.75
CA ARG A 133 0.11 7.83 3.68
C ARG A 133 1.47 7.21 4.01
N THR A 134 2.55 7.96 3.82
CA THR A 134 3.93 7.54 4.06
C THR A 134 4.48 8.01 5.41
N VAL A 135 4.04 9.19 5.87
CA VAL A 135 4.54 9.81 7.10
C VAL A 135 3.40 10.18 8.04
N VAL A 136 3.71 10.35 9.32
CA VAL A 136 2.79 10.84 10.36
C VAL A 136 3.04 12.34 10.55
N ALA A 137 2.01 13.17 10.46
CA ALA A 137 2.11 14.61 10.74
C ALA A 137 2.34 14.83 12.24
N ARG A 138 3.60 15.07 12.64
CA ARG A 138 3.99 15.23 14.05
C ARG A 138 3.68 16.60 14.62
N ASP A 139 3.25 17.52 13.76
CA ASP A 139 2.76 18.85 14.10
C ASP A 139 1.25 18.87 14.44
N MET A 140 0.58 17.72 14.44
CA MET A 140 -0.83 17.61 14.86
C MET A 140 -0.92 17.26 16.35
N GLU A 141 -1.73 18.01 17.11
CA GLU A 141 -1.80 17.90 18.58
C GLU A 141 -2.73 16.78 19.05
N SER A 142 -3.79 16.49 18.30
CA SER A 142 -4.79 15.47 18.65
C SER A 142 -4.91 14.38 17.60
N SER A 143 -5.43 13.20 18.00
CA SER A 143 -5.75 12.12 17.05
C SER A 143 -6.83 12.54 16.05
N LYS A 144 -7.75 13.44 16.44
CA LYS A 144 -8.76 13.99 15.55
C LYS A 144 -8.11 14.87 14.49
N ASP A 145 -7.27 15.81 14.87
CA ASP A 145 -6.55 16.66 13.92
C ASP A 145 -5.68 15.82 12.99
N LEU A 146 -5.00 14.80 13.52
CA LEU A 146 -4.17 13.91 12.73
C LEU A 146 -4.99 13.15 11.67
N ASP A 147 -6.12 12.53 12.03
CA ASP A 147 -6.94 11.75 11.09
C ASP A 147 -7.53 12.64 9.99
N PHE A 148 -8.15 13.77 10.37
CA PHE A 148 -8.79 14.67 9.42
C PHE A 148 -7.80 15.34 8.48
N ASN A 149 -6.70 15.86 9.01
CA ASN A 149 -5.71 16.55 8.20
C ASN A 149 -4.89 15.60 7.32
N THR A 150 -4.60 14.38 7.78
CA THR A 150 -3.98 13.35 6.96
C THR A 150 -4.87 12.98 5.77
N ALA A 151 -6.16 12.72 6.01
CA ALA A 151 -7.12 12.38 4.96
C ALA A 151 -7.31 13.53 3.98
N TYR A 152 -7.42 14.77 4.48
CA TYR A 152 -7.55 15.96 3.66
C TYR A 152 -6.30 16.23 2.81
N ALA A 153 -5.11 16.19 3.41
CA ALA A 153 -3.85 16.42 2.69
C ALA A 153 -3.61 15.36 1.60
N ALA A 154 -3.90 14.10 1.87
CA ALA A 154 -3.80 13.04 0.88
C ALA A 154 -4.81 13.26 -0.27
N MET A 155 -6.08 13.47 0.06
CA MET A 155 -7.15 13.65 -0.91
C MET A 155 -6.93 14.89 -1.80
N SER A 156 -6.49 16.01 -1.23
CA SER A 156 -6.30 17.27 -1.96
C SER A 156 -5.03 17.33 -2.80
N SER A 157 -4.08 16.42 -2.59
CA SER A 157 -2.76 16.44 -3.25
C SER A 157 -2.68 15.65 -4.54
N THR A 158 -3.60 14.73 -4.81
CA THR A 158 -3.55 13.83 -5.97
C THR A 158 -4.93 13.43 -6.46
N THR A 159 -5.04 13.16 -7.75
CA THR A 159 -6.25 12.59 -8.38
C THR A 159 -6.28 11.05 -8.33
N LYS A 160 -5.23 10.41 -7.82
CA LYS A 160 -5.11 8.96 -7.67
C LYS A 160 -5.86 8.45 -6.45
N PRO A 161 -6.17 7.15 -6.38
CA PRO A 161 -6.67 6.53 -5.16
C PRO A 161 -5.73 6.77 -3.99
N ILE A 162 -6.31 6.91 -2.79
CA ILE A 162 -5.54 7.15 -1.57
C ILE A 162 -5.74 6.02 -0.55
N GLY A 163 -4.91 6.01 0.49
CA GLY A 163 -5.07 5.14 1.63
C GLY A 163 -4.60 5.80 2.92
N THR A 164 -5.30 5.52 4.01
CA THR A 164 -4.98 6.06 5.33
C THR A 164 -5.35 5.07 6.44
N SER A 165 -5.09 5.46 7.69
CA SER A 165 -5.49 4.75 8.90
C SER A 165 -6.30 5.69 9.78
N PHE A 166 -7.06 5.15 10.73
CA PHE A 166 -7.93 5.91 11.60
C PHE A 166 -7.68 5.53 13.06
N PHE A 167 -7.65 6.51 13.94
CA PHE A 167 -7.46 6.29 15.38
C PHE A 167 -8.78 6.05 16.12
N HIS A 168 -9.89 6.60 15.63
CA HIS A 168 -11.19 6.49 16.32
C HIS A 168 -12.32 6.19 15.31
N PRO A 169 -13.30 5.34 15.67
CA PRO A 169 -14.41 4.98 14.78
C PRO A 169 -15.27 6.18 14.35
N ASP A 170 -15.51 7.15 15.21
CA ASP A 170 -16.30 8.34 14.87
C ASP A 170 -15.63 9.17 13.76
N HIS A 171 -14.28 9.17 13.69
CA HIS A 171 -13.55 9.87 12.64
C HIS A 171 -13.80 9.26 11.26
N VAL A 172 -14.01 7.93 11.16
CA VAL A 172 -14.27 7.24 9.88
C VAL A 172 -15.51 7.81 9.21
N HIS A 173 -16.61 7.93 9.97
CA HIS A 173 -17.87 8.45 9.45
C HIS A 173 -17.74 9.91 8.98
N ASP A 174 -17.17 10.77 9.80
CA ASP A 174 -17.00 12.19 9.47
C ASP A 174 -16.06 12.43 8.30
N ILE A 175 -14.95 11.64 8.19
CA ILE A 175 -14.04 11.72 7.06
C ILE A 175 -14.72 11.26 5.76
N VAL A 176 -15.62 10.26 5.81
CA VAL A 176 -16.42 9.91 4.63
C VAL A 176 -17.37 11.04 4.23
N ARG A 177 -17.94 11.79 5.18
CA ARG A 177 -18.70 13.02 4.85
C ARG A 177 -17.81 14.07 4.17
N MET A 178 -16.57 14.24 4.63
CA MET A 178 -15.58 15.10 3.95
C MET A 178 -15.28 14.60 2.53
N PHE A 179 -15.14 13.29 2.32
CA PHE A 179 -14.96 12.70 1.00
C PHE A 179 -16.17 12.92 0.07
N ASN A 180 -17.38 12.82 0.60
CA ASN A 180 -18.60 13.11 -0.15
C ASN A 180 -18.67 14.59 -0.58
N ILE A 181 -18.25 15.54 0.28
CA ILE A 181 -18.15 16.96 -0.10
C ILE A 181 -17.14 17.12 -1.25
N ALA A 182 -15.98 16.49 -1.17
CA ALA A 182 -14.98 16.58 -2.23
C ALA A 182 -15.49 16.05 -3.57
N LEU A 183 -16.32 15.00 -3.57
CA LEU A 183 -16.89 14.40 -4.79
C LEU A 183 -18.10 15.16 -5.34
N THR A 184 -18.95 15.73 -4.48
CA THR A 184 -20.30 16.19 -4.89
C THR A 184 -20.69 17.56 -4.32
N GLY A 185 -19.92 18.13 -3.41
CA GLY A 185 -20.31 19.32 -2.62
C GLY A 185 -21.35 19.02 -1.52
N ASN A 186 -21.76 17.75 -1.30
CA ASN A 186 -22.78 17.38 -0.33
C ASN A 186 -22.27 16.34 0.67
N PRO A 187 -22.17 16.67 1.98
CA PRO A 187 -21.65 15.74 3.01
C PRO A 187 -22.52 14.48 3.20
N ASP A 188 -23.81 14.56 2.90
CA ASP A 188 -24.77 13.50 3.13
C ASP A 188 -25.08 12.70 1.85
N SER A 189 -24.26 12.86 0.78
CA SER A 189 -24.34 12.04 -0.41
C SER A 189 -23.83 10.62 -0.14
N ASP A 190 -24.17 9.66 -1.01
CA ASP A 190 -23.71 8.27 -0.94
C ASP A 190 -22.65 7.97 -2.03
N GLU A 191 -21.98 9.02 -2.51
CA GLU A 191 -21.09 8.88 -3.69
C GLU A 191 -19.80 8.15 -3.35
N PHE A 192 -19.22 8.40 -2.18
CA PHE A 192 -18.04 7.65 -1.73
C PHE A 192 -18.30 6.14 -1.66
N ARG A 193 -19.47 5.71 -1.19
CA ARG A 193 -19.82 4.29 -1.14
C ARG A 193 -19.89 3.66 -2.54
N LYS A 194 -20.34 4.40 -3.55
CA LYS A 194 -20.45 3.93 -4.95
C LYS A 194 -19.09 3.94 -5.65
N ARG A 195 -18.27 4.94 -5.34
CA ARG A 195 -16.95 5.16 -5.93
C ARG A 195 -15.90 5.37 -4.84
N PRO A 196 -15.57 4.33 -4.06
CA PRO A 196 -14.58 4.47 -2.99
C PRO A 196 -13.18 4.72 -3.60
N PHE A 197 -12.61 5.86 -3.25
CA PHE A 197 -11.27 6.26 -3.69
C PHE A 197 -10.22 6.16 -2.58
N CYS A 198 -10.64 5.77 -1.37
CA CYS A 198 -9.78 5.59 -0.21
C CYS A 198 -9.90 4.17 0.32
N ILE A 199 -8.74 3.51 0.55
CA ILE A 199 -8.65 2.23 1.26
C ILE A 199 -8.12 2.46 2.68
N ALA A 200 -8.73 1.80 3.66
CA ALA A 200 -8.23 1.82 5.03
C ALA A 200 -7.12 0.78 5.23
N ASN A 201 -5.97 1.18 5.76
CA ASN A 201 -4.99 0.26 6.30
C ASN A 201 -5.34 -0.01 7.77
N ASN A 202 -5.81 -1.21 8.06
CA ASN A 202 -6.32 -1.53 9.39
C ASN A 202 -5.70 -2.82 9.95
N THR A 203 -4.94 -2.67 11.04
CA THR A 203 -4.36 -3.75 11.82
C THR A 203 -5.22 -4.00 13.06
N PHE A 204 -6.40 -4.58 12.91
CA PHE A 204 -7.24 -4.91 14.07
C PHE A 204 -6.97 -6.30 14.66
N VAL A 205 -6.29 -7.19 13.92
CA VAL A 205 -5.64 -8.38 14.46
C VAL A 205 -4.15 -8.11 14.57
N VAL A 206 -3.73 -7.72 15.77
CA VAL A 206 -2.35 -7.31 16.08
C VAL A 206 -1.48 -8.53 16.40
N PRO A 207 -0.29 -8.67 15.82
CA PRO A 207 0.68 -9.71 16.17
C PRO A 207 1.13 -9.66 17.65
N PRO A 208 1.25 -10.81 18.32
CA PRO A 208 0.81 -12.12 17.89
C PRO A 208 -0.65 -12.41 18.28
N LEU A 209 -1.52 -12.59 17.28
CA LEU A 209 -2.88 -13.13 17.41
C LEU A 209 -3.75 -12.41 18.46
N ARG A 210 -3.88 -11.08 18.39
CA ARG A 210 -4.67 -10.28 19.34
C ARG A 210 -5.61 -9.34 18.59
N PHE A 211 -6.86 -9.25 19.04
CA PHE A 211 -7.73 -8.17 18.58
C PHE A 211 -7.39 -6.86 19.31
N ALA A 212 -7.19 -5.79 18.56
CA ALA A 212 -7.09 -4.44 19.07
C ALA A 212 -8.49 -3.81 19.13
N GLU A 213 -8.88 -3.29 20.28
CA GLU A 213 -10.25 -2.80 20.51
C GLU A 213 -10.60 -1.65 19.57
N GLU A 214 -9.89 -0.54 19.66
CA GLU A 214 -10.13 0.66 18.84
C GLU A 214 -10.10 0.36 17.33
N SER A 215 -9.07 -0.36 16.87
CA SER A 215 -8.94 -0.73 15.45
C SER A 215 -10.07 -1.64 14.99
N THR A 216 -10.62 -2.49 15.88
CA THR A 216 -11.79 -3.31 15.56
C THR A 216 -13.06 -2.47 15.43
N PHE A 217 -13.21 -1.40 16.24
CA PHE A 217 -14.31 -0.45 16.07
C PHE A 217 -14.18 0.34 14.77
N CYS A 218 -12.98 0.81 14.45
CA CYS A 218 -12.72 1.44 13.16
C CYS A 218 -13.07 0.50 11.98
N MET A 219 -12.71 -0.77 12.06
CA MET A 219 -13.07 -1.77 11.02
C MET A 219 -14.59 -1.86 10.83
N ALA A 220 -15.36 -1.88 11.92
CA ALA A 220 -16.82 -1.96 11.82
C ALA A 220 -17.42 -0.73 11.13
N GLU A 221 -16.91 0.47 11.43
CA GLU A 221 -17.36 1.69 10.76
C GLU A 221 -16.93 1.70 9.29
N GLN A 222 -15.70 1.27 8.97
CA GLN A 222 -15.22 1.14 7.59
C GLN A 222 -16.12 0.23 6.76
N VAL A 223 -16.51 -0.92 7.31
CA VAL A 223 -17.49 -1.82 6.65
C VAL A 223 -18.84 -1.12 6.48
N ARG A 224 -19.33 -0.40 7.52
CA ARG A 224 -20.63 0.27 7.48
C ARG A 224 -20.69 1.36 6.42
N VAL A 225 -19.62 2.14 6.23
CA VAL A 225 -19.57 3.21 5.23
C VAL A 225 -19.18 2.70 3.83
N GLY A 226 -18.82 1.43 3.68
CA GLY A 226 -18.42 0.84 2.39
C GLY A 226 -16.98 1.15 1.98
N MET A 227 -16.11 1.50 2.93
CA MET A 227 -14.69 1.78 2.66
C MET A 227 -13.92 0.48 2.46
N PRO A 228 -13.21 0.27 1.34
CA PRO A 228 -12.32 -0.87 1.16
C PRO A 228 -11.28 -0.97 2.28
N ILE A 229 -10.89 -2.20 2.67
CA ILE A 229 -9.98 -2.42 3.79
C ILE A 229 -8.79 -3.28 3.35
N ASN A 230 -7.58 -2.81 3.60
CA ASN A 230 -6.39 -3.65 3.64
C ASN A 230 -6.32 -4.30 5.03
N LEU A 231 -6.59 -5.60 5.09
CA LEU A 231 -6.60 -6.39 6.33
C LEU A 231 -5.16 -6.70 6.73
N LEU A 232 -4.54 -5.79 7.46
CA LEU A 232 -3.11 -5.74 7.66
C LEU A 232 -2.67 -6.55 8.87
N SER A 233 -1.69 -7.44 8.66
CA SER A 233 -0.91 -8.13 9.69
C SER A 233 0.57 -7.83 9.48
N ALA A 234 1.22 -7.21 10.48
CA ALA A 234 2.60 -6.73 10.42
C ALA A 234 3.48 -7.41 11.48
N GLY A 235 3.47 -8.74 11.54
CA GLY A 235 4.29 -9.51 12.45
C GLY A 235 5.77 -9.49 12.07
N GLN A 236 6.64 -9.15 13.03
CA GLN A 236 8.08 -9.07 12.82
C GLN A 236 8.74 -10.37 13.23
N ALA A 237 9.34 -11.09 12.27
CA ALA A 237 10.00 -12.37 12.50
C ALA A 237 11.13 -12.23 13.51
N GLY A 238 11.08 -13.06 14.56
CA GLY A 238 12.01 -13.02 15.68
C GLY A 238 11.59 -12.10 16.84
N ALA A 239 10.54 -11.27 16.66
CA ALA A 239 10.04 -10.38 17.71
C ALA A 239 8.55 -10.63 18.01
N THR A 240 7.64 -10.34 17.08
CA THR A 240 6.20 -10.51 17.26
C THR A 240 5.61 -11.64 16.41
N SER A 241 6.46 -12.33 15.67
CA SER A 241 6.15 -13.59 15.00
C SER A 241 7.34 -14.57 15.13
N PRO A 242 7.15 -15.87 14.84
CA PRO A 242 8.24 -16.84 14.88
C PRO A 242 9.44 -16.41 14.04
N ALA A 243 10.66 -16.70 14.51
CA ALA A 243 11.88 -16.40 13.75
C ALA A 243 12.05 -17.28 12.49
N THR A 244 11.35 -18.41 12.42
CA THR A 244 11.30 -19.22 11.19
C THR A 244 10.39 -18.56 10.17
N LEU A 245 10.86 -18.40 8.93
CA LEU A 245 10.11 -17.71 7.87
C LEU A 245 8.74 -18.37 7.61
N ALA A 246 8.68 -19.69 7.58
CA ALA A 246 7.41 -20.43 7.44
C ALA A 246 6.45 -20.18 8.61
N GLY A 247 6.96 -20.08 9.84
CA GLY A 247 6.18 -19.75 11.03
C GLY A 247 5.63 -18.33 10.98
N SER A 248 6.45 -17.36 10.60
CA SER A 248 6.04 -15.97 10.42
C SER A 248 4.94 -15.83 9.37
N LEU A 249 5.11 -16.48 8.21
CA LEU A 249 4.12 -16.50 7.13
C LEU A 249 2.80 -17.15 7.57
N THR A 250 2.87 -18.27 8.34
CA THR A 250 1.69 -18.95 8.89
C THR A 250 0.91 -18.04 9.84
N GLN A 251 1.60 -17.33 10.73
CA GLN A 251 0.96 -16.38 11.64
C GLN A 251 0.29 -15.24 10.88
N ALA A 252 0.98 -14.61 9.92
CA ALA A 252 0.44 -13.53 9.11
C ALA A 252 -0.85 -13.95 8.37
N LEU A 253 -0.84 -15.15 7.73
CA LEU A 253 -2.02 -15.69 7.08
C LEU A 253 -3.15 -15.93 8.08
N THR A 254 -2.83 -16.46 9.25
CA THR A 254 -3.80 -16.72 10.33
C THR A 254 -4.51 -15.46 10.79
N GLU A 255 -3.76 -14.37 11.01
CA GLU A 255 -4.28 -13.07 11.43
C GLU A 255 -5.15 -12.43 10.34
N CYS A 256 -4.70 -12.45 9.08
CA CYS A 256 -5.48 -11.94 7.96
C CYS A 256 -6.77 -12.75 7.70
N LEU A 257 -6.75 -14.09 7.85
CA LEU A 257 -7.96 -14.92 7.72
C LEU A 257 -8.97 -14.67 8.84
N ALA A 258 -8.50 -14.41 10.07
CA ALA A 258 -9.38 -14.00 11.15
C ALA A 258 -10.04 -12.66 10.87
N ALA A 259 -9.26 -11.70 10.37
CA ALA A 259 -9.74 -10.40 9.96
C ALA A 259 -10.77 -10.52 8.83
N LEU A 260 -10.47 -11.27 7.78
CA LEU A 260 -11.38 -11.53 6.65
C LEU A 260 -12.71 -12.14 7.12
N THR A 261 -12.61 -13.09 8.04
CA THR A 261 -13.81 -13.75 8.59
C THR A 261 -14.71 -12.76 9.31
N CYS A 262 -14.17 -11.88 10.16
CA CYS A 262 -14.94 -10.85 10.84
C CYS A 262 -15.62 -9.89 9.87
N VAL A 263 -14.89 -9.40 8.87
CA VAL A 263 -15.43 -8.45 7.88
C VAL A 263 -16.54 -9.10 7.04
N ASN A 264 -16.35 -10.32 6.55
CA ASN A 264 -17.35 -10.98 5.70
C ASN A 264 -18.56 -11.51 6.49
N LEU A 265 -18.45 -11.73 7.79
CA LEU A 265 -19.62 -11.96 8.65
C LEU A 265 -20.47 -10.69 8.81
N MET A 266 -19.87 -9.51 8.75
CA MET A 266 -20.61 -8.24 8.82
C MET A 266 -21.21 -7.86 7.46
N SER A 267 -20.44 -8.03 6.39
CA SER A 267 -20.82 -7.68 5.02
C SER A 267 -20.17 -8.65 4.03
N PRO A 268 -20.88 -9.72 3.62
CA PRO A 268 -20.35 -10.67 2.64
C PRO A 268 -19.95 -9.96 1.34
N GLY A 269 -18.75 -10.25 0.85
CA GLY A 269 -18.20 -9.63 -0.37
C GLY A 269 -17.70 -8.20 -0.18
N HIS A 270 -17.52 -7.71 1.06
CA HIS A 270 -16.91 -6.41 1.30
C HIS A 270 -15.52 -6.31 0.66
N PRO A 271 -15.19 -5.21 -0.06
CA PRO A 271 -13.90 -5.04 -0.72
C PRO A 271 -12.73 -5.07 0.27
N CYS A 272 -11.87 -6.09 0.16
CA CYS A 272 -10.71 -6.25 1.03
C CYS A 272 -9.49 -6.73 0.24
N THR A 273 -8.30 -6.32 0.69
CA THR A 273 -7.04 -7.00 0.37
C THR A 273 -6.51 -7.74 1.59
N MET A 274 -5.89 -8.89 1.35
CA MET A 274 -5.17 -9.64 2.38
C MET A 274 -3.80 -8.98 2.59
N GLY A 275 -3.72 -8.10 3.57
CA GLY A 275 -2.54 -7.29 3.91
C GLY A 275 -1.50 -8.09 4.70
N MET A 276 -0.95 -9.14 4.10
CA MET A 276 0.11 -9.91 4.74
C MET A 276 1.45 -9.18 4.61
N TRP A 277 1.90 -8.56 5.70
CA TRP A 277 3.17 -7.84 5.79
C TRP A 277 4.10 -8.50 6.81
N PRO A 278 4.67 -9.69 6.49
CA PRO A 278 5.57 -10.39 7.39
C PRO A 278 6.95 -9.70 7.41
N PHE A 279 7.17 -8.81 8.35
CA PHE A 279 8.41 -8.09 8.54
C PHE A 279 9.51 -8.95 9.16
N VAL A 280 10.76 -8.50 9.04
CA VAL A 280 11.95 -9.18 9.54
C VAL A 280 12.72 -8.30 10.50
N SER A 281 13.32 -8.91 11.55
CA SER A 281 14.29 -8.26 12.43
C SER A 281 15.71 -8.70 12.06
N ASP A 282 16.66 -7.78 12.07
CA ASP A 282 18.06 -8.17 12.25
C ASP A 282 18.23 -8.68 13.69
N LEU A 283 18.35 -10.00 13.83
CA LEU A 283 18.39 -10.66 15.13
C LEU A 283 19.67 -10.31 15.96
N ARG A 284 20.65 -9.65 15.36
CA ARG A 284 21.87 -9.16 16.04
C ARG A 284 21.61 -7.84 16.76
N THR A 285 20.75 -7.00 16.19
CA THR A 285 20.49 -5.63 16.68
C THR A 285 19.08 -5.44 17.21
N GLY A 286 18.14 -6.29 16.80
CA GLY A 286 16.71 -6.15 17.06
C GLY A 286 16.01 -5.12 16.15
N ALA A 287 16.74 -4.44 15.26
CA ALA A 287 16.18 -3.47 14.34
C ALA A 287 15.37 -4.16 13.23
N MET A 288 14.36 -3.47 12.72
CA MET A 288 13.66 -3.90 11.50
C MET A 288 14.62 -3.88 10.31
N SER A 289 14.51 -4.86 9.42
CA SER A 289 15.31 -4.99 8.21
C SER A 289 14.39 -5.14 6.99
N GLY A 290 13.83 -4.02 6.53
CA GLY A 290 12.87 -3.98 5.42
C GLY A 290 13.48 -4.19 4.04
N GLY A 291 14.81 -4.04 3.90
CA GLY A 291 15.55 -4.27 2.65
C GLY A 291 16.18 -5.65 2.51
N SER A 292 15.92 -6.57 3.46
CA SER A 292 16.60 -7.87 3.49
C SER A 292 16.06 -8.89 2.48
N GLY A 293 16.88 -9.89 2.16
CA GLY A 293 16.47 -11.01 1.31
C GLY A 293 15.37 -11.87 1.95
N GLU A 294 15.36 -11.96 3.26
CA GLU A 294 14.31 -12.65 4.04
C GLU A 294 12.97 -11.93 3.92
N GLU A 295 12.96 -10.61 3.94
CA GLU A 295 11.77 -9.78 3.69
C GLU A 295 11.25 -9.99 2.27
N ALA A 296 12.15 -9.98 1.29
CA ALA A 296 11.82 -10.20 -0.12
C ALA A 296 11.12 -11.54 -0.37
N ILE A 297 11.64 -12.63 0.19
CA ILE A 297 11.04 -13.97 0.01
C ILE A 297 9.72 -14.11 0.78
N LEU A 298 9.59 -13.51 1.97
CA LEU A 298 8.36 -13.54 2.75
C LEU A 298 7.21 -12.81 2.04
N ASN A 299 7.46 -11.63 1.49
CA ASN A 299 6.44 -10.88 0.73
C ASN A 299 6.05 -11.59 -0.58
N SER A 300 7.00 -12.19 -1.30
CA SER A 300 6.72 -13.04 -2.45
C SER A 300 5.84 -14.23 -2.09
N ALA A 301 6.19 -14.94 -1.02
CA ALA A 301 5.44 -16.11 -0.57
C ALA A 301 4.04 -15.73 -0.06
N ALA A 302 3.91 -14.55 0.59
CA ALA A 302 2.62 -14.00 1.01
C ALA A 302 1.70 -13.75 -0.19
N ALA A 303 2.22 -13.09 -1.25
CA ALA A 303 1.48 -12.86 -2.48
C ALA A 303 1.03 -14.18 -3.13
N GLN A 304 1.94 -15.16 -3.26
CA GLN A 304 1.62 -16.48 -3.84
C GLN A 304 0.55 -17.22 -3.04
N LEU A 305 0.62 -17.20 -1.70
CA LEU A 305 -0.38 -17.84 -0.84
C LEU A 305 -1.76 -17.23 -0.99
N VAL A 306 -1.84 -15.90 -1.01
CA VAL A 306 -3.12 -15.18 -1.16
C VAL A 306 -3.70 -15.42 -2.54
N ASN A 307 -2.88 -15.37 -3.60
CA ASN A 307 -3.31 -15.67 -4.96
C ASN A 307 -3.80 -17.14 -5.10
N TRP A 308 -3.12 -18.09 -4.44
CA TRP A 308 -3.56 -19.49 -4.41
C TRP A 308 -4.92 -19.69 -3.73
N ILE A 309 -5.24 -18.87 -2.71
CA ILE A 309 -6.55 -18.85 -2.07
C ILE A 309 -7.60 -18.15 -2.98
N GLY A 310 -7.18 -17.42 -4.00
CA GLY A 310 -8.02 -16.68 -4.92
C GLY A 310 -8.57 -15.37 -4.34
N LEU A 311 -7.79 -14.67 -3.53
CA LEU A 311 -8.14 -13.40 -2.91
C LEU A 311 -7.20 -12.27 -3.36
N PRO A 312 -7.65 -11.00 -3.32
CA PRO A 312 -6.77 -9.87 -3.57
C PRO A 312 -5.67 -9.76 -2.52
N SER A 313 -4.41 -9.67 -2.99
CA SER A 313 -3.22 -9.60 -2.12
C SER A 313 -2.69 -8.18 -1.98
N GLY A 314 -2.23 -7.85 -0.76
CA GLY A 314 -1.50 -6.63 -0.46
C GLY A 314 -0.25 -6.95 0.36
N VAL A 315 0.95 -6.68 -0.17
CA VAL A 315 2.22 -6.96 0.51
C VAL A 315 3.04 -5.69 0.66
N ALA A 316 3.95 -5.65 1.63
CA ALA A 316 4.84 -4.50 1.85
C ALA A 316 6.24 -4.79 1.32
N ALA A 317 6.63 -4.15 0.21
CA ALA A 317 7.96 -4.29 -0.37
C ALA A 317 8.46 -2.95 -0.93
N GLY A 318 9.77 -2.70 -0.84
CA GLY A 318 10.38 -1.45 -1.29
C GLY A 318 10.83 -0.54 -0.15
N MET A 319 10.82 -1.04 1.06
CA MET A 319 11.49 -0.40 2.20
C MET A 319 13.00 -0.57 2.06
N ALA A 320 13.76 0.49 2.35
CA ALA A 320 15.21 0.41 2.41
C ALA A 320 15.72 0.59 3.83
N ASP A 321 16.72 -0.20 4.21
CA ASP A 321 17.46 0.00 5.46
C ASP A 321 18.45 1.16 5.35
N SER A 322 18.85 1.51 4.12
CA SER A 322 19.66 2.70 3.85
C SER A 322 19.02 3.98 4.35
N LYS A 323 19.85 4.95 4.77
CA LYS A 323 19.44 6.28 5.25
C LYS A 323 19.38 7.31 4.15
N LEU A 324 19.88 6.96 2.98
CA LEU A 324 19.94 7.83 1.80
C LEU A 324 19.39 7.09 0.58
N PRO A 325 18.88 7.80 -0.45
CA PRO A 325 18.58 7.21 -1.74
C PRO A 325 19.89 6.93 -2.52
N ASP A 326 20.60 5.90 -2.08
CA ASP A 326 21.91 5.49 -2.57
C ASP A 326 21.88 4.09 -3.21
N ASN A 327 23.06 3.52 -3.47
CA ASN A 327 23.18 2.20 -4.08
C ASN A 327 22.57 1.10 -3.18
N GLN A 328 22.68 1.22 -1.84
CA GLN A 328 22.07 0.28 -0.92
C GLN A 328 20.55 0.33 -1.04
N ALA A 329 19.94 1.53 -0.99
CA ALA A 329 18.50 1.70 -1.16
C ALA A 329 18.01 1.15 -2.50
N GLY A 330 18.75 1.40 -3.58
CA GLY A 330 18.38 0.94 -4.91
C GLY A 330 18.35 -0.58 -5.05
N HIS A 331 19.34 -1.30 -4.51
CA HIS A 331 19.34 -2.77 -4.61
C HIS A 331 18.35 -3.43 -3.66
N GLU A 332 18.17 -2.90 -2.44
CA GLU A 332 17.20 -3.40 -1.46
C GLU A 332 15.77 -3.30 -2.02
N LYS A 333 15.38 -2.12 -2.48
CA LYS A 333 14.06 -1.88 -3.07
C LYS A 333 13.87 -2.64 -4.38
N GLY A 334 14.84 -2.59 -5.28
CA GLY A 334 14.78 -3.29 -6.56
C GLY A 334 14.57 -4.80 -6.38
N THR A 335 15.23 -5.42 -5.40
CA THR A 335 15.09 -6.86 -5.11
C THR A 335 13.71 -7.17 -4.52
N THR A 336 13.31 -6.45 -3.46
CA THR A 336 12.09 -6.75 -2.72
C THR A 336 10.83 -6.52 -3.58
N VAL A 337 10.76 -5.40 -4.28
CA VAL A 337 9.61 -5.06 -5.14
C VAL A 337 9.52 -5.98 -6.35
N THR A 338 10.66 -6.30 -7.00
CA THR A 338 10.66 -7.21 -8.17
C THR A 338 10.09 -8.57 -7.80
N LEU A 339 10.55 -9.16 -6.69
CA LEU A 339 10.08 -10.47 -6.26
C LEU A 339 8.58 -10.45 -5.89
N ALA A 340 8.11 -9.43 -5.19
CA ALA A 340 6.69 -9.27 -4.86
C ALA A 340 5.81 -9.11 -6.12
N ALA A 341 6.23 -8.27 -7.05
CA ALA A 341 5.52 -8.03 -8.30
C ALA A 341 5.48 -9.26 -9.21
N GLN A 342 6.59 -9.98 -9.36
CA GLN A 342 6.67 -11.23 -10.14
C GLN A 342 5.89 -12.36 -9.48
N ALA A 343 5.69 -12.34 -8.16
CA ALA A 343 4.81 -13.25 -7.46
C ALA A 343 3.31 -12.93 -7.66
N GLY A 344 2.98 -11.83 -8.33
CA GLY A 344 1.61 -11.41 -8.67
C GLY A 344 0.89 -10.68 -7.53
N ALA A 345 1.61 -9.96 -6.66
CA ALA A 345 0.97 -9.13 -5.63
C ALA A 345 0.06 -8.08 -6.28
N ASN A 346 -1.23 -8.05 -5.90
CA ASN A 346 -2.18 -7.10 -6.50
C ASN A 346 -1.90 -5.66 -6.10
N ILE A 347 -1.48 -5.42 -4.85
CA ILE A 347 -0.93 -4.13 -4.42
C ILE A 347 0.41 -4.39 -3.72
N VAL A 348 1.47 -3.73 -4.21
CA VAL A 348 2.75 -3.66 -3.53
C VAL A 348 2.79 -2.33 -2.78
N PHE A 349 2.46 -2.38 -1.49
CA PHE A 349 2.57 -1.24 -0.59
C PHE A 349 4.05 -0.97 -0.25
N GLU A 350 4.35 0.20 0.27
CA GLU A 350 5.69 0.65 0.68
C GLU A 350 6.70 0.73 -0.50
N SER A 351 6.23 0.62 -1.75
CA SER A 351 7.10 0.43 -2.91
C SER A 351 7.92 1.66 -3.30
N ALA A 352 7.63 2.84 -2.72
CA ALA A 352 8.34 4.08 -3.02
C ALA A 352 8.50 5.00 -1.81
N GLY A 353 9.61 5.72 -1.76
CA GLY A 353 9.90 6.81 -0.84
C GLY A 353 10.51 6.42 0.50
N MET A 354 10.32 5.20 0.97
CA MET A 354 10.70 4.78 2.32
C MET A 354 12.20 4.50 2.45
N LEU A 355 12.79 4.99 3.54
CA LEU A 355 14.19 4.84 3.93
C LEU A 355 14.28 4.51 5.44
N ALA A 356 15.48 4.13 5.88
CA ALA A 356 15.80 3.88 7.29
C ALA A 356 14.82 2.91 7.96
N SER A 357 14.46 1.81 7.28
CA SER A 357 13.56 0.76 7.79
C SER A 357 12.22 1.33 8.28
N LEU A 358 11.50 2.08 7.43
CA LEU A 358 10.22 2.78 7.70
C LEU A 358 10.30 4.00 8.64
N LEU A 359 11.47 4.41 9.09
CA LEU A 359 11.59 5.58 9.98
C LEU A 359 11.57 6.90 9.22
N SER A 360 11.91 6.91 7.93
CA SER A 360 12.01 8.14 7.12
C SER A 360 11.44 7.97 5.72
N CYS A 361 11.02 9.10 5.14
CA CYS A 361 10.66 9.23 3.74
C CYS A 361 11.53 10.31 3.06
N SER A 362 11.73 10.20 1.73
CA SER A 362 12.43 11.19 0.92
C SER A 362 11.67 11.48 -0.37
N LEU A 363 11.55 12.77 -0.73
CA LEU A 363 10.93 13.20 -1.98
C LEU A 363 11.77 12.79 -3.19
N GLU A 364 13.12 12.86 -3.10
CA GLU A 364 13.99 12.38 -4.17
C GLU A 364 13.89 10.86 -4.34
N ALA A 365 13.74 10.11 -3.22
CA ALA A 365 13.54 8.67 -3.30
C ALA A 365 12.24 8.33 -4.04
N LEU A 366 11.14 9.06 -3.83
CA LEU A 366 9.89 8.86 -4.59
C LEU A 366 10.10 8.99 -6.10
N VAL A 367 10.86 9.99 -6.54
CA VAL A 367 11.14 10.22 -7.96
C VAL A 367 12.04 9.14 -8.54
N ILE A 368 13.07 8.70 -7.80
CA ILE A 368 13.97 7.60 -8.21
C ILE A 368 13.21 6.28 -8.27
N ASP A 369 12.40 6.02 -7.25
CA ASP A 369 11.61 4.78 -7.15
C ASP A 369 10.55 4.70 -8.26
N ASN A 370 9.99 5.83 -8.71
CA ASN A 370 9.10 5.84 -9.88
C ASN A 370 9.76 5.22 -11.12
N ASP A 371 11.03 5.52 -11.38
CA ASP A 371 11.77 4.90 -12.49
C ASP A 371 12.06 3.41 -12.25
N MET A 372 12.41 3.05 -11.02
CA MET A 372 12.56 1.65 -10.62
C MET A 372 11.27 0.86 -10.86
N LEU A 373 10.14 1.40 -10.41
CA LEU A 373 8.81 0.78 -10.55
C LEU A 373 8.40 0.64 -12.02
N GLY A 374 8.72 1.63 -12.87
CA GLY A 374 8.50 1.53 -14.31
C GLY A 374 9.30 0.41 -14.96
N SER A 375 10.56 0.24 -14.56
CA SER A 375 11.40 -0.88 -14.99
C SER A 375 10.82 -2.22 -14.51
N ILE A 376 10.34 -2.31 -13.28
CA ILE A 376 9.72 -3.52 -12.72
C ILE A 376 8.40 -3.82 -13.43
N ALA A 377 7.54 -2.83 -13.65
CA ALA A 377 6.29 -2.98 -14.39
C ALA A 377 6.54 -3.55 -15.79
N ARG A 378 7.63 -3.09 -16.45
CA ARG A 378 8.04 -3.66 -17.75
C ARG A 378 8.40 -5.15 -17.66
N THR A 379 9.04 -5.58 -16.55
CA THR A 379 9.34 -7.02 -16.35
C THR A 379 8.09 -7.86 -16.07
N VAL A 380 7.13 -7.30 -15.33
CA VAL A 380 5.85 -7.97 -15.02
C VAL A 380 5.00 -8.16 -16.28
N ARG A 381 5.03 -7.21 -17.21
CA ARG A 381 4.33 -7.32 -18.51
C ARG A 381 4.83 -8.50 -19.34
N GLY A 382 6.09 -8.92 -19.16
CA GLY A 382 6.68 -10.07 -19.85
C GLY A 382 6.99 -9.79 -21.32
N ILE A 383 7.05 -10.85 -22.09
CA ILE A 383 7.30 -10.82 -23.54
C ILE A 383 6.07 -11.38 -24.25
N GLU A 384 5.46 -10.57 -25.10
CA GLU A 384 4.40 -11.03 -25.98
C GLU A 384 4.98 -11.90 -27.07
N VAL A 385 4.40 -13.08 -27.31
CA VAL A 385 4.86 -14.03 -28.32
C VAL A 385 3.73 -14.33 -29.29
N ASN A 386 3.85 -13.77 -30.50
CA ASN A 386 2.97 -14.01 -31.64
C ASN A 386 3.77 -13.90 -32.95
N ASP A 387 3.15 -14.13 -34.08
CA ASP A 387 3.82 -14.13 -35.38
C ASP A 387 4.50 -12.78 -35.70
N ASP A 388 3.87 -11.67 -35.34
CA ASP A 388 4.41 -10.32 -35.55
C ASP A 388 5.59 -10.04 -34.61
N SER A 389 5.49 -10.41 -33.34
CA SER A 389 6.56 -10.16 -32.36
C SER A 389 7.79 -11.05 -32.55
N VAL A 390 7.63 -12.24 -33.12
CA VAL A 390 8.77 -13.13 -33.54
C VAL A 390 9.56 -12.53 -34.68
N ALA A 391 8.94 -11.67 -35.50
CA ALA A 391 9.57 -10.79 -36.49
C ALA A 391 10.46 -11.52 -37.54
N THR A 392 10.12 -12.74 -37.94
CA THR A 392 10.92 -13.55 -38.85
C THR A 392 11.17 -12.87 -40.20
N GLU A 393 10.14 -12.22 -40.77
CA GLU A 393 10.26 -11.52 -42.04
C GLU A 393 11.13 -10.28 -41.93
N VAL A 394 10.97 -9.50 -40.83
CA VAL A 394 11.83 -8.34 -40.53
C VAL A 394 13.30 -8.74 -40.43
N ILE A 395 13.60 -9.90 -39.80
CA ILE A 395 14.96 -10.43 -39.73
C ILE A 395 15.49 -10.73 -41.14
N LYS A 396 14.70 -11.39 -42.03
CA LYS A 396 15.08 -11.67 -43.39
C LYS A 396 15.33 -10.41 -44.22
N GLU A 397 14.47 -9.40 -44.09
CA GLU A 397 14.62 -8.13 -44.80
C GLU A 397 15.92 -7.42 -44.42
N VAL A 398 16.20 -7.35 -43.10
CA VAL A 398 17.37 -6.64 -42.61
C VAL A 398 18.67 -7.33 -42.97
N ILE A 399 18.77 -8.68 -42.88
CA ILE A 399 20.01 -9.40 -43.23
C ILE A 399 20.29 -9.41 -44.73
N ASN A 400 19.26 -9.30 -45.56
CA ASN A 400 19.40 -9.19 -47.03
C ASN A 400 19.46 -7.74 -47.53
N GLY A 401 19.33 -6.76 -46.63
CA GLY A 401 19.31 -5.34 -46.95
C GLY A 401 20.33 -4.52 -46.17
N PRO A 402 19.88 -3.58 -45.31
CA PRO A 402 20.75 -2.60 -44.62
C PRO A 402 21.69 -3.17 -43.58
N GLY A 403 21.44 -4.38 -43.05
CA GLY A 403 22.26 -5.02 -42.03
C GLY A 403 22.12 -4.47 -40.62
N HIS A 404 21.15 -3.59 -40.34
CA HIS A 404 20.83 -3.07 -39.01
C HIS A 404 19.34 -2.71 -38.89
N PHE A 405 18.79 -2.78 -37.66
CA PHE A 405 17.36 -2.60 -37.38
C PHE A 405 16.97 -1.16 -37.02
N LEU A 406 17.91 -0.25 -36.71
CA LEU A 406 17.65 1.09 -36.18
C LEU A 406 16.68 1.93 -37.00
N GLY A 407 16.75 1.83 -38.33
CA GLY A 407 15.87 2.56 -39.25
C GLY A 407 14.68 1.77 -39.75
N HIS A 408 14.46 0.56 -39.26
CA HIS A 408 13.34 -0.27 -39.69
C HIS A 408 11.99 0.23 -39.12
N ALA A 409 10.94 0.14 -39.93
CA ALA A 409 9.59 0.61 -39.51
C ALA A 409 9.14 -0.03 -38.20
N GLN A 410 9.29 -1.34 -38.04
CA GLN A 410 8.94 -2.04 -36.81
C GLN A 410 9.64 -1.46 -35.58
N THR A 411 10.94 -1.10 -35.69
CA THR A 411 11.66 -0.48 -34.56
C THR A 411 11.01 0.83 -34.13
N LEU A 412 10.62 1.66 -35.10
CA LEU A 412 9.92 2.93 -34.84
C LEU A 412 8.53 2.71 -34.23
N ASP A 413 7.80 1.70 -34.70
CA ASP A 413 6.45 1.38 -34.22
C ASP A 413 6.47 0.89 -32.76
N VAL A 414 7.44 0.02 -32.40
CA VAL A 414 7.48 -0.61 -31.06
C VAL A 414 8.32 0.15 -30.02
N MET A 415 9.17 1.11 -30.45
CA MET A 415 10.10 1.77 -29.52
C MET A 415 9.41 2.48 -28.34
N GLN A 416 8.17 2.92 -28.51
CA GLN A 416 7.42 3.60 -27.45
C GLN A 416 6.60 2.63 -26.57
N THR A 417 6.35 1.41 -27.04
CA THR A 417 5.50 0.43 -26.36
C THR A 417 6.30 -0.70 -25.72
N GLU A 418 7.40 -1.14 -26.36
CA GLU A 418 8.23 -2.22 -25.83
C GLU A 418 9.29 -1.77 -24.81
N TYR A 419 9.69 -0.52 -24.86
CA TYR A 419 10.80 0.01 -24.05
C TYR A 419 10.30 0.99 -22.98
N PHE A 420 10.88 0.87 -21.78
CA PHE A 420 10.71 1.84 -20.72
C PHE A 420 11.81 2.89 -20.76
N TYR A 421 11.42 4.17 -20.70
CA TYR A 421 12.34 5.32 -20.66
C TYR A 421 12.27 5.98 -19.29
N PRO A 422 13.34 5.92 -18.47
CA PRO A 422 13.35 6.51 -17.14
C PRO A 422 13.35 8.04 -17.20
N LEU A 423 12.75 8.69 -16.19
CA LEU A 423 12.72 10.14 -16.04
C LEU A 423 14.09 10.69 -15.55
N VAL A 424 14.67 10.02 -14.56
CA VAL A 424 15.92 10.43 -13.91
C VAL A 424 17.06 9.44 -14.07
N GLY A 425 16.78 8.22 -14.53
CA GLY A 425 17.80 7.23 -14.88
C GLY A 425 18.57 7.68 -16.10
N ASP A 426 19.90 7.62 -16.02
CA ASP A 426 20.80 8.07 -17.10
C ASP A 426 21.18 6.93 -18.03
N ARG A 427 21.15 7.20 -19.33
CA ARG A 427 21.59 6.30 -20.43
C ARG A 427 22.49 7.00 -21.44
N GLN A 428 23.03 8.18 -21.10
CA GLN A 428 23.92 8.97 -21.94
C GLN A 428 25.31 8.34 -22.02
N SER A 429 26.08 8.75 -23.02
CA SER A 429 27.51 8.46 -23.03
C SER A 429 28.22 9.19 -21.88
N PRO A 430 29.40 8.72 -21.42
CA PRO A 430 30.17 9.44 -20.39
C PRO A 430 30.49 10.90 -20.77
N ASP A 431 30.72 11.19 -22.04
CA ASP A 431 31.01 12.54 -22.53
C ASP A 431 29.77 13.42 -22.50
N ASP A 432 28.62 12.94 -22.98
CA ASP A 432 27.35 13.67 -22.91
C ASP A 432 26.93 13.92 -21.46
N TRP A 433 27.08 12.91 -20.57
CA TRP A 433 26.80 13.06 -19.14
C TRP A 433 27.69 14.15 -18.50
N LYS A 434 28.99 14.20 -18.87
CA LYS A 434 29.91 15.22 -18.41
C LYS A 434 29.48 16.61 -18.88
N ASP A 435 29.11 16.74 -20.16
CA ASP A 435 28.66 18.01 -20.75
C ASP A 435 27.33 18.47 -20.14
N ALA A 436 26.46 17.53 -19.72
CA ALA A 436 25.22 17.80 -18.98
C ALA A 436 25.45 18.16 -17.49
N GLY A 437 26.71 18.23 -17.01
CA GLY A 437 27.05 18.67 -15.66
C GLY A 437 27.34 17.55 -14.66
N SER A 438 27.53 16.30 -15.10
CA SER A 438 27.95 15.16 -14.27
C SER A 438 27.05 14.89 -13.04
N LEU A 439 25.74 15.12 -13.18
CA LEU A 439 24.82 14.96 -12.06
C LEU A 439 24.56 13.48 -11.75
N ASP A 440 24.57 13.13 -10.48
CA ASP A 440 24.08 11.83 -10.01
C ASP A 440 22.54 11.74 -10.03
N VAL A 441 22.00 10.56 -9.79
CA VAL A 441 20.55 10.31 -9.86
C VAL A 441 19.79 11.10 -8.80
N ARG A 442 20.34 11.28 -7.60
CA ARG A 442 19.71 12.05 -6.52
C ARG A 442 19.62 13.55 -6.88
N GLN A 443 20.69 14.09 -7.45
CA GLN A 443 20.71 15.50 -7.91
C GLN A 443 19.69 15.72 -9.04
N ARG A 444 19.56 14.78 -9.98
CA ARG A 444 18.52 14.86 -11.02
C ARG A 444 17.11 14.76 -10.42
N ALA A 445 16.88 13.85 -9.49
CA ALA A 445 15.61 13.71 -8.80
C ALA A 445 15.24 14.98 -8.00
N ASN A 446 16.19 15.60 -7.31
CA ASN A 446 15.98 16.85 -6.59
C ASN A 446 15.50 17.99 -7.52
N LYS A 447 16.04 18.10 -8.73
CA LYS A 447 15.54 19.08 -9.73
C LYS A 447 14.08 18.81 -10.10
N VAL A 448 13.68 17.54 -10.23
CA VAL A 448 12.30 17.16 -10.51
C VAL A 448 11.39 17.51 -9.33
N VAL A 449 11.81 17.19 -8.10
CA VAL A 449 11.10 17.55 -6.86
C VAL A 449 10.84 19.06 -6.82
N ARG A 450 11.88 19.89 -6.96
CA ARG A 450 11.73 21.36 -6.94
C ARG A 450 10.76 21.85 -8.01
N LYS A 451 10.89 21.36 -9.24
CA LYS A 451 9.98 21.71 -10.34
C LYS A 451 8.51 21.38 -10.03
N ILE A 452 8.24 20.24 -9.39
CA ILE A 452 6.88 19.85 -9.01
C ILE A 452 6.36 20.74 -7.88
N LEU A 453 7.18 20.99 -6.87
CA LEU A 453 6.78 21.81 -5.71
C LEU A 453 6.61 23.30 -6.04
N GLU A 454 7.33 23.82 -7.01
CA GLU A 454 7.16 25.19 -7.55
C GLU A 454 5.97 25.28 -8.53
N GLY A 455 5.44 24.15 -8.99
CA GLY A 455 4.32 24.10 -9.93
C GLY A 455 2.98 24.42 -9.29
N SER A 456 1.92 24.51 -10.12
CA SER A 456 0.55 24.77 -9.67
C SER A 456 0.04 23.71 -8.70
N LEU A 457 -0.81 24.12 -7.78
CA LEU A 457 -1.52 23.24 -6.86
C LEU A 457 -2.58 22.40 -7.61
N PRO A 458 -2.94 21.20 -7.12
CA PRO A 458 -4.06 20.42 -7.66
C PRO A 458 -5.38 21.20 -7.57
N THR A 459 -6.26 21.04 -8.56
CA THR A 459 -7.55 21.76 -8.66
C THR A 459 -8.76 20.86 -8.85
N HIS A 460 -8.62 19.55 -8.57
CA HIS A 460 -9.69 18.58 -8.76
C HIS A 460 -10.82 18.68 -7.71
N ILE A 461 -10.56 19.28 -6.55
CA ILE A 461 -11.59 19.67 -5.59
C ILE A 461 -12.01 21.10 -5.89
N SER A 462 -13.32 21.34 -6.02
CA SER A 462 -13.82 22.68 -6.32
C SER A 462 -13.56 23.65 -5.16
N PRO A 463 -13.36 24.96 -5.41
CA PRO A 463 -13.18 25.95 -4.33
C PRO A 463 -14.35 25.98 -3.34
N ASP A 464 -15.59 25.78 -3.82
CA ASP A 464 -16.77 25.74 -2.94
C ASP A 464 -16.75 24.51 -2.04
N SER A 465 -16.37 23.33 -2.57
CA SER A 465 -16.19 22.11 -1.78
C SER A 465 -15.07 22.27 -0.74
N ASP A 466 -13.94 22.86 -1.11
CA ASP A 466 -12.83 23.10 -0.19
C ASP A 466 -13.24 24.05 0.94
N SER A 467 -13.94 25.13 0.62
CA SER A 467 -14.46 26.09 1.61
C SER A 467 -15.40 25.41 2.59
N LEU A 468 -16.33 24.57 2.10
CA LEU A 468 -17.26 23.82 2.94
C LEU A 468 -16.55 22.80 3.85
N ILE A 469 -15.53 22.12 3.32
CA ILE A 469 -14.70 21.19 4.12
C ILE A 469 -14.03 21.94 5.28
N ARG A 470 -13.43 23.10 5.01
CA ARG A 470 -12.74 23.90 6.03
C ARG A 470 -13.69 24.54 7.05
N GLU A 471 -14.94 24.81 6.66
CA GLU A 471 -16.00 25.27 7.59
C GLU A 471 -16.44 24.13 8.54
N MET A 472 -16.56 22.90 8.02
CA MET A 472 -17.14 21.78 8.78
C MET A 472 -16.09 21.00 9.60
N PHE A 473 -14.82 21.00 9.20
CA PHE A 473 -13.79 20.15 9.80
C PHE A 473 -12.55 20.94 10.20
N PRO A 474 -11.78 20.48 11.21
CA PRO A 474 -10.58 21.17 11.70
C PRO A 474 -9.38 20.98 10.75
N ILE A 475 -9.41 21.64 9.60
CA ILE A 475 -8.34 21.56 8.61
C ILE A 475 -7.28 22.62 8.88
N HIS A 476 -6.05 22.16 9.13
CA HIS A 476 -4.89 23.02 9.47
C HIS A 476 -3.92 23.18 8.29
N LEU A 477 -4.11 22.44 7.18
CA LEU A 477 -3.25 22.59 5.99
C LEU A 477 -3.49 23.95 5.33
N ASP A 478 -2.43 24.76 5.32
CA ASP A 478 -2.40 26.03 4.60
C ASP A 478 -1.56 25.88 3.31
N PHE A 479 -2.08 26.36 2.20
CA PHE A 479 -1.42 26.31 0.90
C PHE A 479 -0.54 27.55 0.61
N GLU A 480 -0.68 28.62 1.42
CA GLU A 480 0.00 29.89 1.18
C GLU A 480 1.39 29.99 1.86
N ASN A 481 1.81 28.99 2.65
CA ASN A 481 3.09 28.99 3.39
C ASN A 481 4.07 27.92 2.91
#